data_3dba27015cf33f5cb3dc948a65b548cc
#
_entry.id   3dba27015cf33f5cb3dc948a65b548cc
#
_cell.length_a   1.000
_cell.length_b   1.000
_cell.length_c   1.000
_cell.angle_alpha   90.00
_cell.angle_beta   90.00
_cell.angle_gamma   90.00
#
_symmetry.space_group_name_H-M   'P 1'
#
loop_
_entity.id
_entity.type
_entity.pdbx_description
1 polymer ?
#
loop_
_entity_poly.entity_id
_entity_poly.type
_entity_poly.pdbx_seq_one_letter_code
_entity_poly.pdbx_strand_id
1 'polypeptide(L)'
;MPQIVVENLNKTFKVSEREAGIIGSIKGLIAPRYKTVEAVRNISFSLEAGELVGYIGPNGAGKSTTIKTLAGILVPDSGRVEVLGRTPWKERIAHVQQIGVVFGQRTQLWWDLPVIESFELLRDIYRVAPKSYRTKIDELIALLNLKVLLDTPVRQLSLGQRMRCDLAASLLHSPPILFLDEPTIGLDAVSKLDVRDFIRKLNREEGVTVILTTHDMDDIEALCQRVVLIGEGRILLDGTLESLRKQVTGERWLIVDLQDENQMIEVEGAETLRQDGRRVTLHFDPSKVSTAELIGKVSEKYAISDLFVQNPPIEEIIARFYGKKGS
;
A
#
# COMPACT_ATOMS: atom_id res chain seq x y z
N MET A 1 -8.78 -21.10 8.42
CA MET A 1 -7.58 -21.53 7.65
C MET A 1 -7.14 -20.38 6.78
N PRO A 2 -5.86 -20.06 6.75
CA PRO A 2 -5.39 -18.92 5.98
C PRO A 2 -5.74 -19.05 4.50
N GLN A 3 -6.19 -17.96 3.90
CA GLN A 3 -6.46 -17.90 2.46
C GLN A 3 -5.18 -17.71 1.64
N ILE A 4 -4.17 -17.10 2.22
CA ILE A 4 -2.87 -16.90 1.60
C ILE A 4 -1.81 -17.43 2.55
N VAL A 5 -0.89 -18.27 2.03
CA VAL A 5 0.27 -18.79 2.74
C VAL A 5 1.50 -18.56 1.90
N VAL A 6 2.50 -17.92 2.47
CA VAL A 6 3.81 -17.69 1.86
C VAL A 6 4.87 -18.23 2.82
N GLU A 7 5.72 -19.13 2.36
CA GLU A 7 6.78 -19.74 3.15
C GLU A 7 8.11 -19.69 2.40
N ASN A 8 9.10 -19.05 2.99
CA ASN A 8 10.48 -18.95 2.51
C ASN A 8 10.59 -18.51 1.02
N LEU A 9 9.74 -17.56 0.61
CA LEU A 9 9.68 -17.08 -0.76
C LEU A 9 10.96 -16.35 -1.13
N ASN A 10 11.56 -16.73 -2.28
CA ASN A 10 12.73 -16.08 -2.85
C ASN A 10 12.50 -15.75 -4.33
N LYS A 11 12.92 -14.55 -4.74
CA LYS A 11 12.90 -14.12 -6.14
C LYS A 11 14.08 -13.24 -6.48
N THR A 12 14.80 -13.64 -7.51
CA THR A 12 15.99 -12.96 -8.03
C THR A 12 15.79 -12.61 -9.49
N PHE A 13 16.28 -11.44 -9.91
CA PHE A 13 16.30 -11.01 -11.29
C PHE A 13 17.74 -10.81 -11.77
N LYS A 14 18.02 -11.21 -13.01
CA LYS A 14 19.24 -10.87 -13.71
C LYS A 14 19.00 -9.61 -14.54
N VAL A 15 19.59 -8.50 -14.16
CA VAL A 15 19.47 -7.21 -14.85
C VAL A 15 20.75 -6.98 -15.65
N SER A 16 20.62 -6.70 -16.95
CA SER A 16 21.76 -6.37 -17.80
C SER A 16 22.32 -5.01 -17.39
N GLU A 17 23.60 -4.95 -17.06
CA GLU A 17 24.32 -3.69 -16.88
C GLU A 17 24.75 -3.18 -18.25
N ARG A 18 24.16 -2.05 -18.67
CA ARG A 18 24.57 -1.35 -19.91
C ARG A 18 25.54 -0.24 -19.54
N GLU A 19 26.76 -0.31 -20.06
CA GLU A 19 27.67 0.81 -20.01
C GLU A 19 27.14 1.93 -20.93
N ALA A 20 27.18 3.18 -20.48
CA ALA A 20 26.72 4.32 -21.27
C ALA A 20 27.65 4.54 -22.48
N GLY A 21 27.04 4.83 -23.64
CA GLY A 21 27.76 5.15 -24.88
C GLY A 21 27.64 4.06 -25.97
N ILE A 22 27.92 4.45 -27.22
CA ILE A 22 27.79 3.58 -28.42
C ILE A 22 28.69 2.35 -28.32
N ILE A 23 29.93 2.51 -27.82
CA ILE A 23 30.89 1.42 -27.63
C ILE A 23 30.42 0.45 -26.51
N GLY A 24 29.86 0.99 -25.43
CA GLY A 24 29.28 0.19 -24.36
C GLY A 24 28.04 -0.62 -24.82
N SER A 25 27.22 -0.06 -25.70
CA SER A 25 26.07 -0.74 -26.28
C SER A 25 26.48 -1.92 -27.17
N ILE A 26 27.53 -1.79 -27.97
CA ILE A 26 28.07 -2.87 -28.85
C ILE A 26 28.73 -3.96 -28.00
N LYS A 27 29.48 -3.58 -26.95
CA LYS A 27 30.11 -4.52 -26.04
C LYS A 27 29.06 -5.31 -25.22
N GLY A 28 27.98 -4.66 -24.83
CA GLY A 28 26.84 -5.30 -24.12
C GLY A 28 26.08 -6.32 -24.96
N LEU A 29 26.10 -6.19 -26.30
CA LEU A 29 25.51 -7.17 -27.23
C LEU A 29 26.38 -8.45 -27.38
N ILE A 30 27.70 -8.30 -27.28
CA ILE A 30 28.65 -9.43 -27.48
C ILE A 30 28.97 -10.14 -26.16
N ALA A 31 29.05 -9.39 -25.04
CA ALA A 31 29.34 -9.92 -23.72
C ALA A 31 28.51 -9.20 -22.65
N PRO A 32 27.21 -9.54 -22.52
CA PRO A 32 26.35 -8.88 -21.54
C PRO A 32 26.80 -9.18 -20.10
N ARG A 33 27.06 -8.13 -19.33
CA ARG A 33 27.26 -8.26 -17.87
C ARG A 33 25.91 -8.22 -17.20
N TYR A 34 25.67 -9.17 -16.31
CA TYR A 34 24.44 -9.26 -15.53
C TYR A 34 24.72 -8.97 -14.06
N LYS A 35 23.94 -8.05 -13.51
CA LYS A 35 23.84 -7.87 -12.07
C LYS A 35 22.66 -8.70 -11.54
N THR A 36 22.90 -9.46 -10.50
CA THR A 36 21.84 -10.19 -9.81
C THR A 36 21.20 -9.28 -8.77
N VAL A 37 19.89 -9.11 -8.85
CA VAL A 37 19.08 -8.35 -7.88
C VAL A 37 18.15 -9.31 -7.18
N GLU A 38 18.38 -9.54 -5.89
CA GLU A 38 17.51 -10.35 -5.03
C GLU A 38 16.32 -9.47 -4.60
N ALA A 39 15.23 -9.54 -5.33
CA ALA A 39 14.05 -8.71 -5.10
C ALA A 39 13.22 -9.16 -3.89
N VAL A 40 13.24 -10.47 -3.59
CA VAL A 40 12.56 -11.07 -2.42
C VAL A 40 13.49 -12.12 -1.83
N ARG A 41 13.67 -12.08 -0.50
CA ARG A 41 14.64 -12.88 0.25
C ARG A 41 13.96 -13.52 1.45
N ASN A 42 13.63 -14.80 1.34
CA ASN A 42 13.14 -15.62 2.45
C ASN A 42 11.98 -14.99 3.21
N ILE A 43 10.95 -14.51 2.50
CA ILE A 43 9.77 -13.94 3.15
C ILE A 43 8.75 -15.04 3.47
N SER A 44 8.14 -14.92 4.66
CA SER A 44 7.08 -15.83 5.13
C SER A 44 6.00 -15.02 5.84
N PHE A 45 4.75 -15.20 5.45
CA PHE A 45 3.56 -14.60 6.09
C PHE A 45 2.31 -15.36 5.66
N SER A 46 1.22 -15.15 6.37
CA SER A 46 -0.09 -15.71 6.02
C SER A 46 -1.20 -14.68 6.22
N LEU A 47 -2.30 -14.82 5.49
CA LEU A 47 -3.51 -14.00 5.66
C LEU A 47 -4.72 -14.90 5.87
N GLU A 48 -5.52 -14.56 6.87
CA GLU A 48 -6.82 -15.17 7.12
C GLU A 48 -7.90 -14.53 6.21
N ALA A 49 -9.06 -15.18 6.13
CA ALA A 49 -10.20 -14.67 5.36
C ALA A 49 -10.70 -13.34 5.94
N GLY A 50 -10.97 -12.36 5.07
CA GLY A 50 -11.48 -11.05 5.44
C GLY A 50 -10.43 -10.09 6.05
N GLU A 51 -9.15 -10.46 6.11
CA GLU A 51 -8.11 -9.51 6.52
C GLU A 51 -7.88 -8.43 5.44
N LEU A 52 -7.67 -7.19 5.88
CA LEU A 52 -7.14 -6.10 5.08
C LEU A 52 -5.74 -5.75 5.59
N VAL A 53 -4.72 -6.10 4.80
CA VAL A 53 -3.32 -5.99 5.20
C VAL A 53 -2.59 -4.97 4.32
N GLY A 54 -1.91 -4.02 4.95
CA GLY A 54 -0.98 -3.11 4.30
C GLY A 54 0.38 -3.78 4.09
N TYR A 55 0.79 -3.94 2.83
CA TYR A 55 2.11 -4.47 2.48
C TYR A 55 3.01 -3.31 2.07
N ILE A 56 3.77 -2.78 3.01
CA ILE A 56 4.43 -1.47 2.92
C ILE A 56 5.95 -1.57 2.86
N GLY A 57 6.57 -0.56 2.28
CA GLY A 57 8.03 -0.48 2.18
C GLY A 57 8.48 0.53 1.10
N PRO A 58 9.76 0.87 1.03
CA PRO A 58 10.28 1.81 0.03
C PRO A 58 10.21 1.24 -1.38
N ASN A 59 10.46 2.10 -2.36
CA ASN A 59 10.59 1.67 -3.74
C ASN A 59 11.75 0.69 -3.88
N GLY A 60 11.51 -0.41 -4.63
CA GLY A 60 12.50 -1.48 -4.78
C GLY A 60 12.56 -2.49 -3.62
N ALA A 61 11.77 -2.34 -2.57
CA ALA A 61 11.75 -3.29 -1.43
C ALA A 61 11.21 -4.69 -1.77
N GLY A 62 10.58 -4.88 -2.93
CA GLY A 62 10.04 -6.19 -3.35
C GLY A 62 8.51 -6.27 -3.34
N LYS A 63 7.78 -5.20 -2.99
CA LYS A 63 6.30 -5.18 -2.89
C LYS A 63 5.62 -5.73 -4.14
N SER A 64 5.80 -5.06 -5.28
CA SER A 64 5.15 -5.48 -6.54
C SER A 64 5.64 -6.85 -7.04
N THR A 65 6.86 -7.27 -6.67
CA THR A 65 7.36 -8.63 -6.97
C THR A 65 6.56 -9.66 -6.21
N THR A 66 6.31 -9.43 -4.92
CA THR A 66 5.47 -10.30 -4.08
C THR A 66 4.05 -10.36 -4.61
N ILE A 67 3.40 -9.21 -4.86
CA ILE A 67 2.04 -9.17 -5.42
C ILE A 67 1.96 -9.92 -6.75
N LYS A 68 2.91 -9.71 -7.67
CA LYS A 68 2.94 -10.42 -8.96
C LYS A 68 3.14 -11.92 -8.80
N THR A 69 3.84 -12.36 -7.76
CA THR A 69 3.98 -13.79 -7.44
C THR A 69 2.67 -14.36 -6.89
N LEU A 70 2.00 -13.66 -5.98
CA LEU A 70 0.69 -14.04 -5.46
C LEU A 70 -0.38 -14.05 -6.55
N ALA A 71 -0.33 -13.13 -7.49
CA ALA A 71 -1.22 -13.08 -8.65
C ALA A 71 -0.91 -14.14 -9.74
N GLY A 72 0.15 -14.95 -9.58
CA GLY A 72 0.54 -15.98 -10.54
C GLY A 72 1.21 -15.43 -11.81
N ILE A 73 1.59 -14.16 -11.83
CA ILE A 73 2.30 -13.52 -12.95
C ILE A 73 3.78 -13.92 -12.94
N LEU A 74 4.39 -13.99 -11.75
CA LEU A 74 5.78 -14.39 -11.57
C LEU A 74 5.86 -15.76 -10.90
N VAL A 75 6.83 -16.55 -11.37
CA VAL A 75 7.23 -17.80 -10.73
C VAL A 75 8.42 -17.50 -9.80
N PRO A 76 8.36 -17.86 -8.51
CA PRO A 76 9.49 -17.68 -7.59
C PRO A 76 10.63 -18.62 -7.92
N ASP A 77 11.81 -18.32 -7.39
CA ASP A 77 12.99 -19.20 -7.54
C ASP A 77 12.96 -20.33 -6.52
N SER A 78 12.40 -20.07 -5.32
CA SER A 78 12.17 -21.08 -4.28
C SER A 78 11.10 -20.60 -3.29
N GLY A 79 10.67 -21.50 -2.41
CA GLY A 79 9.63 -21.27 -1.41
C GLY A 79 8.28 -21.83 -1.84
N ARG A 80 7.31 -21.76 -0.91
CA ARG A 80 5.93 -22.19 -1.11
C ARG A 80 5.00 -20.99 -1.10
N VAL A 81 4.09 -20.94 -2.07
CA VAL A 81 3.00 -19.97 -2.12
C VAL A 81 1.71 -20.70 -2.41
N GLU A 82 0.75 -20.52 -1.54
CA GLU A 82 -0.62 -20.98 -1.72
C GLU A 82 -1.60 -19.83 -1.57
N VAL A 83 -2.55 -19.75 -2.48
CA VAL A 83 -3.68 -18.83 -2.46
C VAL A 83 -4.94 -19.66 -2.66
N LEU A 84 -5.82 -19.65 -1.67
CA LEU A 84 -7.04 -20.49 -1.65
C LEU A 84 -6.73 -21.97 -1.91
N GLY A 85 -5.64 -22.48 -1.30
CA GLY A 85 -5.21 -23.87 -1.46
C GLY A 85 -4.56 -24.21 -2.80
N ARG A 86 -4.29 -23.22 -3.68
CA ARG A 86 -3.69 -23.42 -5.00
C ARG A 86 -2.32 -22.77 -5.09
N THR A 87 -1.45 -23.41 -5.89
CA THR A 87 -0.18 -22.78 -6.29
C THR A 87 -0.44 -21.86 -7.50
N PRO A 88 -0.28 -20.52 -7.38
CA PRO A 88 -0.74 -19.55 -8.36
C PRO A 88 -0.29 -19.79 -9.81
N TRP A 89 0.97 -20.13 -10.02
CA TRP A 89 1.56 -20.34 -11.36
C TRP A 89 1.32 -21.74 -11.95
N LYS A 90 0.94 -22.73 -11.11
CA LYS A 90 0.64 -24.10 -11.58
C LYS A 90 -0.81 -24.22 -12.05
N GLU A 91 -1.73 -23.56 -11.35
CA GLU A 91 -3.19 -23.64 -11.60
C GLU A 91 -3.74 -22.29 -12.08
N ARG A 92 -3.02 -21.62 -12.97
CA ARG A 92 -3.18 -20.22 -13.31
C ARG A 92 -4.62 -19.81 -13.68
N ILE A 93 -5.32 -20.62 -14.51
CA ILE A 93 -6.69 -20.30 -14.95
C ILE A 93 -7.64 -20.33 -13.76
N ALA A 94 -7.62 -21.39 -12.96
CA ALA A 94 -8.48 -21.53 -11.79
C ALA A 94 -8.13 -20.51 -10.69
N HIS A 95 -6.86 -20.13 -10.58
CA HIS A 95 -6.38 -19.13 -9.65
C HIS A 95 -6.88 -17.73 -10.02
N VAL A 96 -6.71 -17.29 -11.26
CA VAL A 96 -7.12 -15.96 -11.74
C VAL A 96 -8.63 -15.75 -11.63
N GLN A 97 -9.45 -16.80 -11.75
CA GLN A 97 -10.90 -16.74 -11.55
C GLN A 97 -11.31 -16.43 -10.08
N GLN A 98 -10.39 -16.51 -9.13
CA GLN A 98 -10.68 -16.31 -7.70
C GLN A 98 -9.95 -15.11 -7.09
N ILE A 99 -9.25 -14.34 -7.89
CA ILE A 99 -8.56 -13.14 -7.43
C ILE A 99 -8.92 -11.94 -8.28
N GLY A 100 -9.06 -10.78 -7.65
CA GLY A 100 -9.02 -9.49 -8.32
C GLY A 100 -7.63 -8.88 -8.18
N VAL A 101 -7.16 -8.19 -9.22
CA VAL A 101 -5.87 -7.50 -9.18
C VAL A 101 -6.01 -6.13 -9.81
N VAL A 102 -5.52 -5.09 -9.13
CA VAL A 102 -5.42 -3.73 -9.67
C VAL A 102 -3.98 -3.25 -9.53
N PHE A 103 -3.39 -2.80 -10.63
CA PHE A 103 -2.08 -2.16 -10.67
C PHE A 103 -2.26 -0.67 -10.93
N GLY A 104 -1.96 0.20 -9.96
CA GLY A 104 -2.25 1.63 -10.02
C GLY A 104 -1.69 2.37 -11.23
N GLN A 105 -0.59 1.89 -11.80
CA GLN A 105 0.03 2.49 -12.98
C GLN A 105 -0.39 1.84 -14.31
N ARG A 106 -1.19 0.77 -14.29
CA ARG A 106 -1.61 0.03 -15.47
C ARG A 106 -3.08 -0.29 -15.39
N THR A 107 -3.79 0.01 -16.47
CA THR A 107 -5.20 -0.41 -16.59
C THR A 107 -5.30 -1.82 -17.19
N GLN A 108 -6.31 -2.57 -16.76
CA GLN A 108 -6.74 -3.82 -17.37
C GLN A 108 -7.83 -3.63 -18.43
N LEU A 109 -8.33 -2.37 -18.56
CA LEU A 109 -9.35 -2.02 -19.54
C LEU A 109 -8.70 -1.75 -20.90
N TRP A 110 -9.47 -1.96 -21.97
CA TRP A 110 -9.03 -1.71 -23.34
C TRP A 110 -9.03 -0.22 -23.66
N TRP A 111 -7.89 0.33 -24.00
CA TRP A 111 -7.62 1.75 -24.10
C TRP A 111 -8.55 2.53 -25.04
N ASP A 112 -8.89 1.92 -26.19
CA ASP A 112 -9.72 2.55 -27.22
C ASP A 112 -11.21 2.20 -27.12
N LEU A 113 -11.59 1.28 -26.25
CA LEU A 113 -12.99 0.88 -26.07
C LEU A 113 -13.69 1.69 -24.99
N PRO A 114 -15.02 1.89 -25.10
CA PRO A 114 -15.86 2.31 -24.00
C PRO A 114 -15.70 1.39 -22.77
N VAL A 115 -15.84 1.96 -21.57
CA VAL A 115 -15.71 1.20 -20.31
C VAL A 115 -16.63 -0.03 -20.31
N ILE A 116 -17.90 0.14 -20.73
CA ILE A 116 -18.89 -0.95 -20.71
C ILE A 116 -18.46 -2.12 -21.60
N GLU A 117 -17.88 -1.87 -22.77
CA GLU A 117 -17.39 -2.93 -23.66
C GLU A 117 -16.21 -3.68 -23.02
N SER A 118 -15.31 -2.95 -22.32
CA SER A 118 -14.25 -3.60 -21.55
C SER A 118 -14.80 -4.52 -20.46
N PHE A 119 -15.87 -4.10 -19.77
CA PHE A 119 -16.54 -4.93 -18.76
C PHE A 119 -17.19 -6.18 -19.36
N GLU A 120 -17.81 -6.07 -20.54
CA GLU A 120 -18.39 -7.21 -21.25
C GLU A 120 -17.33 -8.22 -21.69
N LEU A 121 -16.19 -7.74 -22.20
CA LEU A 121 -15.06 -8.60 -22.54
C LEU A 121 -14.52 -9.34 -21.30
N LEU A 122 -14.39 -8.64 -20.17
CA LEU A 122 -13.96 -9.26 -18.91
C LEU A 122 -14.99 -10.29 -18.41
N ARG A 123 -16.30 -10.01 -18.50
CA ARG A 123 -17.36 -10.99 -18.21
C ARG A 123 -17.10 -12.30 -18.96
N ASP A 124 -16.80 -12.21 -20.26
CA ASP A 124 -16.61 -13.40 -21.10
C ASP A 124 -15.29 -14.11 -20.79
N ILE A 125 -14.21 -13.35 -20.54
CA ILE A 125 -12.90 -13.88 -20.11
C ILE A 125 -13.03 -14.65 -18.78
N TYR A 126 -13.71 -14.07 -17.79
CA TYR A 126 -13.94 -14.70 -16.48
C TYR A 126 -15.09 -15.70 -16.47
N ARG A 127 -15.82 -15.83 -17.60
CA ARG A 127 -17.00 -16.72 -17.78
C ARG A 127 -18.08 -16.47 -16.74
N VAL A 128 -18.34 -15.20 -16.44
CA VAL A 128 -19.38 -14.80 -15.48
C VAL A 128 -20.75 -15.00 -16.10
N ALA A 129 -21.63 -15.73 -15.39
CA ALA A 129 -22.99 -15.96 -15.86
C ALA A 129 -23.75 -14.64 -16.07
N PRO A 130 -24.56 -14.48 -17.16
CA PRO A 130 -25.19 -13.20 -17.48
C PRO A 130 -26.04 -12.60 -16.36
N LYS A 131 -26.75 -13.44 -15.59
CA LYS A 131 -27.53 -12.97 -14.44
C LYS A 131 -26.67 -12.41 -13.32
N SER A 132 -25.62 -13.12 -12.94
CA SER A 132 -24.66 -12.68 -11.91
C SER A 132 -23.95 -11.42 -12.33
N TYR A 133 -23.52 -11.32 -13.59
CA TYR A 133 -22.91 -10.13 -14.16
C TYR A 133 -23.81 -8.91 -14.03
N ARG A 134 -25.08 -9.00 -14.45
CA ARG A 134 -26.02 -7.86 -14.36
C ARG A 134 -26.19 -7.36 -12.94
N THR A 135 -26.39 -8.27 -11.98
CA THR A 135 -26.52 -7.88 -10.58
C THR A 135 -25.25 -7.19 -10.07
N LYS A 136 -24.05 -7.78 -10.34
CA LYS A 136 -22.79 -7.22 -9.84
C LYS A 136 -22.39 -5.92 -10.52
N ILE A 137 -22.63 -5.79 -11.84
CA ILE A 137 -22.30 -4.56 -12.56
C ILE A 137 -23.17 -3.39 -12.11
N ASP A 138 -24.50 -3.61 -11.89
CA ASP A 138 -25.41 -2.57 -11.41
C ASP A 138 -24.98 -2.08 -10.02
N GLU A 139 -24.59 -3.00 -9.14
CA GLU A 139 -24.03 -2.68 -7.81
C GLU A 139 -22.75 -1.84 -7.92
N LEU A 140 -21.78 -2.27 -8.73
CA LEU A 140 -20.50 -1.58 -8.91
C LEU A 140 -20.66 -0.20 -9.56
N ILE A 141 -21.57 -0.06 -10.53
CA ILE A 141 -21.93 1.23 -11.14
C ILE A 141 -22.44 2.20 -10.08
N ALA A 142 -23.31 1.75 -9.19
CA ALA A 142 -23.85 2.57 -8.12
C ALA A 142 -22.77 2.94 -7.08
N LEU A 143 -21.99 1.96 -6.60
CA LEU A 143 -20.99 2.14 -5.56
C LEU A 143 -19.82 3.04 -5.98
N LEU A 144 -19.38 2.93 -7.24
CA LEU A 144 -18.22 3.65 -7.77
C LEU A 144 -18.59 4.85 -8.65
N ASN A 145 -19.90 5.21 -8.72
CA ASN A 145 -20.40 6.33 -9.54
C ASN A 145 -19.94 6.25 -11.00
N LEU A 146 -20.12 5.09 -11.66
CA LEU A 146 -19.60 4.84 -12.99
C LEU A 146 -20.58 5.19 -14.11
N LYS A 147 -21.86 5.48 -13.81
CA LYS A 147 -22.94 5.62 -14.80
C LYS A 147 -22.56 6.53 -15.97
N VAL A 148 -21.96 7.69 -15.68
CA VAL A 148 -21.59 8.68 -16.70
C VAL A 148 -20.29 8.34 -17.45
N LEU A 149 -19.59 7.28 -17.04
CA LEU A 149 -18.32 6.86 -17.62
C LEU A 149 -18.45 5.68 -18.57
N LEU A 150 -19.59 4.96 -18.54
CA LEU A 150 -19.74 3.68 -19.22
C LEU A 150 -19.51 3.74 -20.73
N ASP A 151 -20.02 4.79 -21.38
CA ASP A 151 -19.89 5.00 -22.82
C ASP A 151 -18.62 5.76 -23.23
N THR A 152 -17.78 6.11 -22.24
CA THR A 152 -16.55 6.88 -22.49
C THR A 152 -15.38 5.92 -22.79
N PRO A 153 -14.62 6.15 -23.88
CA PRO A 153 -13.39 5.41 -24.15
C PRO A 153 -12.38 5.57 -23.01
N VAL A 154 -11.74 4.48 -22.61
CA VAL A 154 -10.83 4.44 -21.43
C VAL A 154 -9.74 5.49 -21.51
N ARG A 155 -9.20 5.79 -22.69
CA ARG A 155 -8.17 6.83 -22.92
C ARG A 155 -8.61 8.25 -22.55
N GLN A 156 -9.91 8.52 -22.48
CA GLN A 156 -10.46 9.85 -22.17
C GLN A 156 -10.75 10.04 -20.67
N LEU A 157 -10.63 8.98 -19.90
CA LEU A 157 -10.85 9.03 -18.45
C LEU A 157 -9.70 9.73 -17.73
N SER A 158 -10.04 10.50 -16.70
CA SER A 158 -9.04 10.94 -15.71
C SER A 158 -8.44 9.73 -14.97
N LEU A 159 -7.31 9.91 -14.30
CA LEU A 159 -6.68 8.83 -13.54
C LEU A 159 -7.62 8.26 -12.47
N GLY A 160 -8.32 9.13 -11.71
CA GLY A 160 -9.29 8.70 -10.70
C GLY A 160 -10.51 7.99 -11.28
N GLN A 161 -11.05 8.49 -12.41
CA GLN A 161 -12.13 7.81 -13.12
C GLN A 161 -11.71 6.43 -13.60
N ARG A 162 -10.50 6.32 -14.19
CA ARG A 162 -9.95 5.06 -14.64
C ARG A 162 -9.72 4.08 -13.50
N MET A 163 -9.20 4.55 -12.36
CA MET A 163 -9.02 3.72 -11.17
C MET A 163 -10.33 3.12 -10.68
N ARG A 164 -11.41 3.92 -10.62
CA ARG A 164 -12.73 3.41 -10.23
C ARG A 164 -13.24 2.36 -11.21
N CYS A 165 -13.02 2.54 -12.51
CA CYS A 165 -13.35 1.53 -13.52
C CYS A 165 -12.47 0.28 -13.40
N ASP A 166 -11.17 0.40 -13.11
CA ASP A 166 -10.27 -0.73 -12.89
C ASP A 166 -10.65 -1.54 -11.63
N LEU A 167 -11.07 -0.86 -10.56
CA LEU A 167 -11.61 -1.52 -9.37
C LEU A 167 -12.88 -2.31 -9.70
N ALA A 168 -13.83 -1.71 -10.41
CA ALA A 168 -15.03 -2.42 -10.86
C ALA A 168 -14.67 -3.64 -11.71
N ALA A 169 -13.78 -3.48 -12.68
CA ALA A 169 -13.33 -4.55 -13.56
C ALA A 169 -12.74 -5.74 -12.79
N SER A 170 -11.97 -5.48 -11.74
CA SER A 170 -11.34 -6.50 -10.89
C SER A 170 -12.35 -7.29 -10.04
N LEU A 171 -13.59 -6.81 -9.91
CA LEU A 171 -14.64 -7.36 -9.04
C LEU A 171 -15.83 -7.95 -9.80
N LEU A 172 -15.86 -7.89 -11.14
CA LEU A 172 -16.97 -8.40 -11.96
C LEU A 172 -17.30 -9.88 -11.73
N HIS A 173 -16.27 -10.66 -11.36
CA HIS A 173 -16.39 -12.10 -11.09
C HIS A 173 -16.47 -12.43 -9.59
N SER A 174 -16.67 -11.40 -8.73
CA SER A 174 -16.83 -11.53 -7.28
C SER A 174 -15.71 -12.35 -6.60
N PRO A 175 -14.44 -11.97 -6.75
CA PRO A 175 -13.32 -12.72 -6.17
C PRO A 175 -13.29 -12.57 -4.65
N PRO A 176 -12.96 -13.64 -3.88
CA PRO A 176 -12.77 -13.55 -2.43
C PRO A 176 -11.48 -12.85 -2.01
N ILE A 177 -10.53 -12.62 -2.93
CA ILE A 177 -9.26 -11.95 -2.65
C ILE A 177 -9.03 -10.83 -3.66
N LEU A 178 -8.56 -9.68 -3.17
CA LEU A 178 -8.21 -8.52 -3.98
C LEU A 178 -6.77 -8.06 -3.68
N PHE A 179 -5.94 -8.00 -4.72
CA PHE A 179 -4.60 -7.42 -4.68
C PHE A 179 -4.61 -6.01 -5.27
N LEU A 180 -4.22 -5.03 -4.48
CA LEU A 180 -4.18 -3.63 -4.86
C LEU A 180 -2.73 -3.12 -4.80
N ASP A 181 -2.08 -2.93 -5.96
CA ASP A 181 -0.71 -2.43 -6.03
C ASP A 181 -0.74 -0.92 -6.34
N GLU A 182 -0.60 -0.10 -5.30
CA GLU A 182 -0.64 1.38 -5.33
C GLU A 182 -1.93 1.98 -5.95
N PRO A 183 -3.13 1.63 -5.45
CA PRO A 183 -4.40 2.01 -6.10
C PRO A 183 -4.73 3.51 -6.00
N THR A 184 -4.05 4.26 -5.14
CA THR A 184 -4.29 5.69 -4.89
C THR A 184 -3.22 6.59 -5.48
N ILE A 185 -2.22 6.00 -6.16
CA ILE A 185 -1.10 6.75 -6.72
C ILE A 185 -1.56 7.78 -7.77
N GLY A 186 -1.15 9.04 -7.58
CA GLY A 186 -1.46 10.12 -8.52
C GLY A 186 -2.93 10.56 -8.55
N LEU A 187 -3.77 10.06 -7.63
CA LEU A 187 -5.14 10.53 -7.47
C LEU A 187 -5.19 11.85 -6.69
N ASP A 188 -6.19 12.69 -7.01
CA ASP A 188 -6.55 13.82 -6.18
C ASP A 188 -7.16 13.39 -4.84
N ALA A 189 -7.28 14.33 -3.88
CA ALA A 189 -7.74 14.04 -2.52
C ALA A 189 -9.15 13.43 -2.48
N VAL A 190 -10.07 13.89 -3.32
CA VAL A 190 -11.45 13.38 -3.35
C VAL A 190 -11.47 11.96 -3.90
N SER A 191 -10.79 11.72 -5.02
CA SER A 191 -10.68 10.37 -5.60
C SER A 191 -10.01 9.38 -4.65
N LYS A 192 -9.02 9.80 -3.84
CA LYS A 192 -8.42 8.96 -2.80
C LYS A 192 -9.44 8.55 -1.74
N LEU A 193 -10.25 9.51 -1.25
CA LEU A 193 -11.29 9.21 -0.25
C LEU A 193 -12.33 8.23 -0.80
N ASP A 194 -12.80 8.44 -2.02
CA ASP A 194 -13.76 7.53 -2.68
C ASP A 194 -13.21 6.09 -2.77
N VAL A 195 -11.95 5.94 -3.19
CA VAL A 195 -11.28 4.63 -3.30
C VAL A 195 -11.10 3.99 -1.92
N ARG A 196 -10.69 4.76 -0.90
CA ARG A 196 -10.55 4.26 0.49
C ARG A 196 -11.89 3.77 1.04
N ASP A 197 -12.95 4.55 0.88
CA ASP A 197 -14.28 4.19 1.38
C ASP A 197 -14.82 2.96 0.68
N PHE A 198 -14.60 2.84 -0.62
CA PHE A 198 -14.96 1.65 -1.38
C PHE A 198 -14.22 0.40 -0.91
N ILE A 199 -12.89 0.46 -0.74
CA ILE A 199 -12.08 -0.68 -0.25
C ILE A 199 -12.53 -1.10 1.15
N ARG A 200 -12.79 -0.12 2.03
CA ARG A 200 -13.27 -0.38 3.39
C ARG A 200 -14.61 -1.09 3.40
N LYS A 201 -15.54 -0.62 2.57
CA LYS A 201 -16.88 -1.22 2.41
C LYS A 201 -16.79 -2.64 1.88
N LEU A 202 -16.04 -2.88 0.81
CA LEU A 202 -15.81 -4.18 0.22
C LEU A 202 -15.27 -5.20 1.24
N ASN A 203 -14.27 -4.80 2.04
CA ASN A 203 -13.69 -5.67 3.05
C ASN A 203 -14.68 -5.94 4.19
N ARG A 204 -15.36 -4.90 4.74
CA ARG A 204 -16.22 -5.04 5.92
C ARG A 204 -17.57 -5.69 5.63
N GLU A 205 -18.19 -5.36 4.48
CA GLU A 205 -19.54 -5.82 4.14
C GLU A 205 -19.54 -7.11 3.32
N GLU A 206 -18.59 -7.27 2.40
CA GLU A 206 -18.50 -8.45 1.54
C GLU A 206 -17.46 -9.47 2.02
N GLY A 207 -16.65 -9.14 3.03
CA GLY A 207 -15.65 -10.04 3.60
C GLY A 207 -14.47 -10.35 2.68
N VAL A 208 -14.23 -9.52 1.66
CA VAL A 208 -13.13 -9.72 0.71
C VAL A 208 -11.79 -9.51 1.41
N THR A 209 -10.89 -10.47 1.27
CA THR A 209 -9.51 -10.36 1.76
C THR A 209 -8.72 -9.43 0.86
N VAL A 210 -8.01 -8.45 1.42
CA VAL A 210 -7.31 -7.42 0.65
C VAL A 210 -5.84 -7.34 1.05
N ILE A 211 -4.94 -7.38 0.07
CA ILE A 211 -3.56 -6.92 0.23
C ILE A 211 -3.42 -5.59 -0.51
N LEU A 212 -3.09 -4.55 0.24
CA LEU A 212 -2.87 -3.21 -0.27
C LEU A 212 -1.38 -2.87 -0.21
N THR A 213 -0.75 -2.58 -1.36
CA THR A 213 0.56 -1.92 -1.35
C THR A 213 0.37 -0.43 -1.56
N THR A 214 1.07 0.37 -0.78
CA THR A 214 1.10 1.81 -0.94
C THR A 214 2.37 2.38 -0.31
N HIS A 215 2.75 3.56 -0.71
CA HIS A 215 3.72 4.42 -0.03
C HIS A 215 3.03 5.61 0.66
N ASP A 216 1.71 5.75 0.49
CA ASP A 216 0.88 6.76 1.16
C ASP A 216 0.44 6.20 2.53
N MET A 217 0.96 6.79 3.60
CA MET A 217 0.70 6.29 4.95
C MET A 217 -0.71 6.60 5.43
N ASP A 218 -1.34 7.65 4.89
CA ASP A 218 -2.75 7.93 5.15
C ASP A 218 -3.66 6.80 4.68
N ASP A 219 -3.31 6.11 3.57
CA ASP A 219 -4.06 4.93 3.12
C ASP A 219 -3.95 3.80 4.15
N ILE A 220 -2.74 3.59 4.69
CA ILE A 220 -2.48 2.55 5.67
C ILE A 220 -3.23 2.84 6.97
N GLU A 221 -3.16 4.06 7.48
CA GLU A 221 -3.87 4.46 8.71
C GLU A 221 -5.39 4.38 8.55
N ALA A 222 -5.90 4.75 7.36
CA ALA A 222 -7.33 4.73 7.10
C ALA A 222 -7.91 3.33 6.92
N LEU A 223 -7.14 2.39 6.37
CA LEU A 223 -7.66 1.10 5.90
C LEU A 223 -7.15 -0.10 6.71
N CYS A 224 -5.87 -0.12 7.09
CA CYS A 224 -5.22 -1.33 7.55
C CYS A 224 -5.12 -1.40 9.07
N GLN A 225 -5.50 -2.54 9.66
CA GLN A 225 -5.21 -2.84 11.06
C GLN A 225 -3.87 -3.57 11.23
N ARG A 226 -3.49 -4.38 10.23
CA ARG A 226 -2.25 -5.13 10.18
C ARG A 226 -1.38 -4.64 9.02
N VAL A 227 -0.09 -4.57 9.27
CA VAL A 227 0.91 -4.20 8.26
C VAL A 227 2.04 -5.20 8.22
N VAL A 228 2.50 -5.49 7.00
CA VAL A 228 3.73 -6.23 6.74
C VAL A 228 4.71 -5.22 6.14
N LEU A 229 5.72 -4.85 6.93
CA LEU A 229 6.78 -3.94 6.52
C LEU A 229 7.90 -4.72 5.85
N ILE A 230 8.19 -4.39 4.59
CA ILE A 230 9.26 -5.02 3.81
C ILE A 230 10.39 -4.03 3.51
N GLY A 231 11.63 -4.47 3.65
CA GLY A 231 12.83 -3.72 3.28
C GLY A 231 13.90 -4.64 2.71
N GLU A 232 14.56 -4.21 1.63
CA GLU A 232 15.61 -4.99 0.95
C GLU A 232 15.21 -6.45 0.66
N GLY A 233 13.95 -6.66 0.28
CA GLY A 233 13.40 -7.98 -0.01
C GLY A 233 13.08 -8.85 1.19
N ARG A 234 13.14 -8.35 2.43
CA ARG A 234 12.86 -9.09 3.67
C ARG A 234 11.73 -8.47 4.46
N ILE A 235 10.96 -9.28 5.16
CA ILE A 235 10.01 -8.75 6.16
C ILE A 235 10.80 -8.22 7.35
N LEU A 236 10.58 -6.95 7.67
CA LEU A 236 11.16 -6.27 8.81
C LEU A 236 10.25 -6.33 10.03
N LEU A 237 8.93 -6.31 9.77
CA LEU A 237 7.89 -6.38 10.78
C LEU A 237 6.61 -6.95 10.14
N ASP A 238 5.88 -7.76 10.91
CA ASP A 238 4.52 -8.21 10.63
C ASP A 238 3.70 -8.07 11.91
N GLY A 239 2.68 -7.21 11.88
CA GLY A 239 1.89 -6.94 13.08
C GLY A 239 0.89 -5.81 12.91
N THR A 240 0.25 -5.40 14.01
CA THR A 240 -0.71 -4.29 14.00
C THR A 240 0.01 -2.94 13.92
N LEU A 241 -0.68 -1.92 13.38
CA LEU A 241 -0.18 -0.53 13.39
C LEU A 241 0.14 -0.06 14.82
N GLU A 242 -0.64 -0.50 15.79
CA GLU A 242 -0.40 -0.17 17.19
C GLU A 242 0.89 -0.81 17.72
N SER A 243 1.15 -2.09 17.35
CA SER A 243 2.40 -2.77 17.73
C SER A 243 3.62 -2.11 17.08
N LEU A 244 3.48 -1.67 15.82
CA LEU A 244 4.51 -0.93 15.10
C LEU A 244 4.85 0.38 15.82
N ARG A 245 3.83 1.14 16.22
CA ARG A 245 4.01 2.37 17.01
C ARG A 245 4.72 2.12 18.34
N LYS A 246 4.29 1.10 19.08
CA LYS A 246 4.89 0.74 20.39
C LYS A 246 6.34 0.27 20.30
N GLN A 247 6.71 -0.48 19.24
CA GLN A 247 8.08 -1.00 19.08
C GLN A 247 9.12 0.07 18.71
N VAL A 248 8.68 1.14 18.06
CA VAL A 248 9.61 2.18 17.58
C VAL A 248 9.72 3.34 18.54
N THR A 249 8.60 3.76 19.12
CA THR A 249 8.59 4.87 20.08
C THR A 249 7.43 4.68 21.04
N GLY A 250 7.70 4.52 22.34
CA GLY A 250 6.73 4.88 23.39
C GLY A 250 6.47 6.39 23.42
N GLU A 251 7.06 7.15 22.49
CA GLU A 251 7.09 8.60 22.43
C GLU A 251 5.80 9.16 21.84
N ARG A 252 5.45 10.36 22.29
CA ARG A 252 4.40 11.20 21.70
C ARG A 252 4.98 12.53 21.28
N TRP A 253 4.27 13.20 20.40
CA TRP A 253 4.59 14.55 19.99
C TRP A 253 3.62 15.53 20.63
N LEU A 254 4.19 16.59 21.21
CA LEU A 254 3.49 17.80 21.61
C LEU A 254 3.88 18.90 20.62
N ILE A 255 2.90 19.34 19.82
CA ILE A 255 3.06 20.45 18.88
C ILE A 255 2.52 21.67 19.59
N VAL A 256 3.34 22.71 19.69
CA VAL A 256 3.04 23.96 20.39
C VAL A 256 3.16 25.11 19.39
N ASP A 257 2.10 25.88 19.22
CA ASP A 257 2.13 27.12 18.47
C ASP A 257 2.33 28.28 19.45
N LEU A 258 3.52 28.90 19.41
CA LEU A 258 3.90 30.02 20.28
C LEU A 258 3.28 31.34 19.79
N GLN A 259 3.11 32.30 20.70
CA GLN A 259 2.75 33.67 20.34
C GLN A 259 3.93 34.46 19.75
N ASP A 260 5.17 34.11 20.16
CA ASP A 260 6.42 34.74 19.70
C ASP A 260 7.24 33.78 18.83
N GLU A 261 7.71 34.24 17.66
CA GLU A 261 8.46 33.44 16.70
C GLU A 261 9.90 33.13 17.12
N ASN A 262 10.47 33.95 18.01
CA ASN A 262 11.90 33.86 18.38
C ASN A 262 12.13 33.08 19.68
N GLN A 263 11.09 32.48 20.25
CA GLN A 263 11.19 31.80 21.53
C GLN A 263 11.50 30.31 21.33
N MET A 264 12.64 29.86 21.86
CA MET A 264 12.98 28.44 21.94
C MET A 264 12.28 27.79 23.14
N ILE A 265 11.75 26.59 22.95
CA ILE A 265 11.17 25.80 24.05
C ILE A 265 12.23 24.84 24.59
N GLU A 266 12.55 25.03 25.87
CA GLU A 266 13.30 24.07 26.66
C GLU A 266 12.47 23.67 27.88
N VAL A 267 12.07 22.42 27.94
CA VAL A 267 11.25 21.87 29.03
C VAL A 267 11.77 20.49 29.44
N GLU A 268 11.86 20.30 30.74
CA GLU A 268 12.29 19.01 31.29
C GLU A 268 11.29 17.90 30.97
N GLY A 269 11.79 16.79 30.42
CA GLY A 269 10.98 15.62 30.05
C GLY A 269 10.57 15.59 28.59
N ALA A 270 10.93 16.58 27.77
CA ALA A 270 10.75 16.57 26.33
C ALA A 270 11.96 17.18 25.62
N GLU A 271 12.19 16.76 24.39
CA GLU A 271 13.24 17.30 23.53
C GLU A 271 12.62 17.95 22.29
N THR A 272 13.18 19.09 21.86
CA THR A 272 12.72 19.76 20.64
C THR A 272 13.19 18.98 19.43
N LEU A 273 12.22 18.46 18.67
CA LEU A 273 12.46 17.73 17.43
C LEU A 273 12.65 18.69 16.25
N ARG A 274 11.79 19.71 16.18
CA ARG A 274 11.77 20.69 15.09
C ARG A 274 11.11 21.98 15.56
N GLN A 275 11.62 23.12 15.05
CA GLN A 275 10.97 24.42 15.15
C GLN A 275 10.83 25.03 13.77
N ASP A 276 9.62 25.51 13.44
CA ASP A 276 9.27 26.10 12.18
C ASP A 276 8.47 27.40 12.46
N GLY A 277 9.20 28.51 12.55
CA GLY A 277 8.67 29.77 13.03
C GLY A 277 8.09 29.66 14.44
N ARG A 278 6.80 29.90 14.61
CA ARG A 278 6.08 29.80 15.89
C ARG A 278 5.75 28.37 16.30
N ARG A 279 5.79 27.42 15.36
CA ARG A 279 5.43 26.02 15.63
C ARG A 279 6.63 25.23 16.08
N VAL A 280 6.58 24.71 17.30
CA VAL A 280 7.59 23.84 17.90
C VAL A 280 7.01 22.46 18.09
N THR A 281 7.72 21.44 17.61
CA THR A 281 7.37 20.03 17.83
C THR A 281 8.34 19.47 18.88
N LEU A 282 7.78 19.06 20.00
CA LEU A 282 8.50 18.38 21.08
C LEU A 282 8.19 16.88 21.02
N HIS A 283 9.18 16.04 21.24
CA HIS A 283 8.95 14.62 21.49
C HIS A 283 9.17 14.29 22.97
N PHE A 284 8.33 13.43 23.52
CA PHE A 284 8.40 13.01 24.92
C PHE A 284 7.93 11.58 25.11
N ASP A 285 8.41 10.94 26.16
CA ASP A 285 8.02 9.59 26.58
C ASP A 285 6.94 9.71 27.67
N PRO A 286 5.68 9.31 27.37
CA PRO A 286 4.59 9.41 28.33
C PRO A 286 4.75 8.49 29.55
N SER A 287 5.68 7.53 29.52
CA SER A 287 6.05 6.73 30.71
C SER A 287 6.94 7.48 31.69
N LYS A 288 7.66 8.53 31.21
CA LYS A 288 8.55 9.36 32.03
C LYS A 288 7.90 10.66 32.48
N VAL A 289 7.14 11.30 31.61
CA VAL A 289 6.39 12.52 31.90
C VAL A 289 4.98 12.40 31.33
N SER A 290 3.96 12.62 32.16
CA SER A 290 2.57 12.56 31.67
C SER A 290 2.29 13.72 30.70
N THR A 291 1.39 13.47 29.73
CA THR A 291 0.98 14.51 28.77
C THR A 291 0.45 15.77 29.49
N ALA A 292 -0.35 15.59 30.55
CA ALA A 292 -0.92 16.70 31.31
C ALA A 292 0.16 17.51 32.04
N GLU A 293 1.16 16.84 32.64
CA GLU A 293 2.29 17.48 33.32
C GLU A 293 3.13 18.28 32.33
N LEU A 294 3.44 17.70 31.14
CA LEU A 294 4.23 18.39 30.14
C LEU A 294 3.48 19.62 29.60
N ILE A 295 2.19 19.51 29.33
CA ILE A 295 1.35 20.65 28.93
C ILE A 295 1.39 21.75 29.98
N GLY A 296 1.25 21.39 31.27
CA GLY A 296 1.33 22.34 32.39
C GLY A 296 2.66 23.09 32.39
N LYS A 297 3.79 22.36 32.36
CA LYS A 297 5.14 22.93 32.34
C LYS A 297 5.37 23.90 31.17
N VAL A 298 4.85 23.55 29.97
CA VAL A 298 4.98 24.40 28.79
C VAL A 298 4.09 25.64 28.93
N SER A 299 2.85 25.49 29.37
CA SER A 299 1.90 26.59 29.51
C SER A 299 2.27 27.60 30.60
N GLU A 300 2.96 27.16 31.66
CA GLU A 300 3.45 28.04 32.71
C GLU A 300 4.64 28.91 32.26
N LYS A 301 5.48 28.37 31.36
CA LYS A 301 6.73 29.02 30.97
C LYS A 301 6.64 29.81 29.67
N TYR A 302 5.70 29.45 28.78
CA TYR A 302 5.61 29.99 27.42
C TYR A 302 4.20 30.49 27.09
N ALA A 303 4.13 31.62 26.35
CA ALA A 303 2.87 32.13 25.83
C ALA A 303 2.46 31.30 24.59
N ILE A 304 1.42 30.48 24.72
CA ILE A 304 0.94 29.54 23.72
C ILE A 304 -0.29 30.12 23.03
N SER A 305 -0.37 29.99 21.70
CA SER A 305 -1.59 30.28 20.93
C SER A 305 -2.44 29.03 20.70
N ASP A 306 -1.79 27.89 20.49
CA ASP A 306 -2.48 26.58 20.32
C ASP A 306 -1.53 25.42 20.65
N LEU A 307 -2.11 24.24 20.96
CA LEU A 307 -1.31 23.06 21.19
C LEU A 307 -2.07 21.78 20.76
N PHE A 308 -1.30 20.79 20.27
CA PHE A 308 -1.81 19.50 19.83
C PHE A 308 -0.94 18.37 20.35
N VAL A 309 -1.57 17.26 20.79
CA VAL A 309 -0.85 16.04 21.14
C VAL A 309 -1.19 14.98 20.11
N GLN A 310 -0.17 14.43 19.48
CA GLN A 310 -0.35 13.37 18.48
C GLN A 310 0.70 12.27 18.63
N ASN A 311 0.43 11.13 18.02
CA ASN A 311 1.44 10.11 17.83
C ASN A 311 2.41 10.56 16.71
N PRO A 312 3.68 10.10 16.73
CA PRO A 312 4.57 10.29 15.60
C PRO A 312 3.93 9.79 14.30
N PRO A 313 4.07 10.53 13.18
CA PRO A 313 3.63 10.04 11.88
C PRO A 313 4.25 8.68 11.56
N ILE A 314 3.50 7.85 10.87
CA ILE A 314 3.94 6.48 10.51
C ILE A 314 5.19 6.52 9.63
N GLU A 315 5.33 7.55 8.80
CA GLU A 315 6.53 7.78 7.97
C GLU A 315 7.80 7.85 8.79
N GLU A 316 7.77 8.56 9.91
CA GLU A 316 8.94 8.63 10.81
C GLU A 316 9.22 7.32 11.50
N ILE A 317 8.19 6.61 11.91
CA ILE A 317 8.30 5.29 12.48
C ILE A 317 9.01 4.35 11.50
N ILE A 318 8.55 4.34 10.24
CA ILE A 318 9.13 3.53 9.17
C ILE A 318 10.55 3.97 8.84
N ALA A 319 10.82 5.28 8.76
CA ALA A 319 12.16 5.81 8.52
C ALA A 319 13.17 5.36 9.57
N ARG A 320 12.76 5.32 10.85
CA ARG A 320 13.61 4.80 11.94
C ARG A 320 13.91 3.30 11.80
N PHE A 321 12.97 2.48 11.27
CA PHE A 321 13.24 1.07 10.96
C PHE A 321 14.30 0.90 9.88
N TYR A 322 14.29 1.77 8.87
CA TYR A 322 15.29 1.74 7.79
C TYR A 322 16.62 2.36 8.23
N GLY A 323 16.62 3.42 9.04
CA GLY A 323 17.82 4.10 9.54
C GLY A 323 18.64 3.28 10.54
N LYS A 324 18.01 2.45 11.37
CA LYS A 324 18.70 1.57 12.32
C LYS A 324 19.53 0.44 11.69
N LYS A 325 19.40 0.19 10.38
CA LYS A 325 20.18 -0.84 9.65
C LYS A 325 21.31 -0.29 8.78
N GLY A 326 21.51 1.03 8.77
CA GLY A 326 22.60 1.71 8.03
C GLY A 326 23.80 2.13 8.89
N SER A 327 23.83 1.74 10.16
CA SER A 327 24.95 1.99 11.08
C SER A 327 25.58 0.69 11.56
#